data_4f6380458895b0ffd035bb997f8e4dcc
#
_entry.id   4f6380458895b0ffd035bb997f8e4dcc
#
_cell.length_a   1.000
_cell.length_b   1.000
_cell.length_c   1.000
_cell.angle_alpha   90.00
_cell.angle_beta   90.00
_cell.angle_gamma   90.00
#
_symmetry.space_group_name_H-M   'P 1'
#
loop_
_entity.id
_entity.type
_entity.pdbx_description
1 polymer ?
#
loop_
_entity_poly.entity_id
_entity_poly.type
_entity_poly.pdbx_seq_one_letter_code
_entity_poly.pdbx_strand_id
1 'polypeptide(L)'
;MPEGLRIDSPAVADGAAIWRIARDSKVLDLNSSYSYLLWCRDFAATSVVARGADGEPVGFITGYFRPERPDTLLVWQVAVDHAQRGRGLAGALLDGLTAKVTAGRAPITVETTITPGNTASERLFLSYARRHGAAVEQKILFDAGLFPDDGHEPEVLYRIGPVGR
;
A
#
# COMPACT_ATOMS: atom_id res chain seq x y z
N MET A 1 10.06 -8.72 10.91
CA MET A 1 8.74 -8.34 11.42
C MET A 1 8.87 -7.90 12.87
N PRO A 2 8.33 -6.74 13.28
CA PRO A 2 8.39 -6.34 14.67
C PRO A 2 7.73 -7.34 15.60
N GLU A 3 8.28 -7.50 16.80
CA GLU A 3 7.81 -8.46 17.77
C GLU A 3 6.35 -8.19 18.17
N GLY A 4 5.57 -9.25 18.29
CA GLY A 4 4.14 -9.16 18.66
C GLY A 4 3.21 -8.77 17.54
N LEU A 5 3.72 -8.54 16.33
CA LEU A 5 2.91 -8.17 15.17
C LEU A 5 2.85 -9.32 14.17
N ARG A 6 1.73 -9.43 13.47
CA ARG A 6 1.59 -10.40 12.39
C ARG A 6 0.87 -9.77 11.20
N ILE A 7 1.21 -10.25 10.01
CA ILE A 7 0.56 -9.81 8.77
C ILE A 7 -0.54 -10.81 8.42
N ASP A 8 -1.70 -10.26 8.03
CA ASP A 8 -2.89 -11.04 7.79
C ASP A 8 -3.71 -10.39 6.66
N SER A 9 -4.68 -11.13 6.14
CA SER A 9 -5.65 -10.59 5.21
C SER A 9 -6.66 -9.73 5.97
N PRO A 10 -7.09 -8.57 5.41
CA PRO A 10 -8.13 -7.78 6.06
C PRO A 10 -9.49 -8.50 5.98
N ALA A 11 -10.30 -8.27 6.99
CA ALA A 11 -11.69 -8.68 7.03
C ALA A 11 -12.59 -7.44 7.09
N VAL A 12 -13.87 -7.58 6.77
CA VAL A 12 -14.82 -6.47 6.82
C VAL A 12 -14.82 -5.78 8.19
N ALA A 13 -14.68 -6.57 9.27
CA ALA A 13 -14.60 -6.02 10.62
C ALA A 13 -13.42 -5.08 10.84
N ASP A 14 -12.40 -5.12 9.99
CA ASP A 14 -11.23 -4.26 10.09
C ASP A 14 -11.44 -2.87 9.47
N GLY A 15 -12.53 -2.67 8.72
CA GLY A 15 -12.73 -1.45 7.95
C GLY A 15 -12.68 -0.17 8.77
N ALA A 16 -13.31 -0.17 9.95
CA ALA A 16 -13.31 1.00 10.83
C ALA A 16 -11.90 1.34 11.34
N ALA A 17 -11.11 0.32 11.70
CA ALA A 17 -9.74 0.52 12.18
C ALA A 17 -8.85 1.06 11.05
N ILE A 18 -8.98 0.51 9.86
CA ILE A 18 -8.22 0.96 8.67
C ILE A 18 -8.58 2.43 8.37
N TRP A 19 -9.86 2.78 8.42
CA TRP A 19 -10.29 4.17 8.23
C TRP A 19 -9.63 5.10 9.25
N ARG A 20 -9.61 4.71 10.52
CA ARG A 20 -8.98 5.53 11.57
C ARG A 20 -7.47 5.70 11.34
N ILE A 21 -6.77 4.63 10.92
CA ILE A 21 -5.34 4.71 10.62
C ILE A 21 -5.09 5.67 9.46
N ALA A 22 -5.90 5.59 8.39
CA ALA A 22 -5.80 6.50 7.26
C ALA A 22 -6.04 7.95 7.67
N ARG A 23 -7.09 8.19 8.45
CA ARG A 23 -7.42 9.53 8.98
C ARG A 23 -6.26 10.10 9.78
N ASP A 24 -5.71 9.32 10.69
CA ASP A 24 -4.69 9.77 11.62
C ASP A 24 -3.31 9.92 10.96
N SER A 25 -3.11 9.35 9.77
CA SER A 25 -1.87 9.51 9.01
C SER A 25 -1.65 10.96 8.57
N LYS A 26 -2.74 11.70 8.30
CA LYS A 26 -2.75 13.11 7.86
C LYS A 26 -2.03 13.36 6.53
N VAL A 27 -1.54 12.33 5.86
CA VAL A 27 -0.86 12.42 4.56
C VAL A 27 -1.62 11.70 3.45
N LEU A 28 -2.56 10.80 3.80
CA LEU A 28 -3.38 10.10 2.83
C LEU A 28 -4.67 10.90 2.56
N ASP A 29 -5.16 10.80 1.33
CA ASP A 29 -6.52 11.23 1.02
C ASP A 29 -7.49 10.32 1.75
N LEU A 30 -8.26 10.88 2.65
CA LEU A 30 -9.22 10.12 3.43
C LEU A 30 -10.49 9.90 2.61
N ASN A 31 -10.84 8.65 2.43
CA ASN A 31 -12.08 8.26 1.76
C ASN A 31 -13.18 8.00 2.79
N SER A 32 -14.40 7.78 2.33
CA SER A 32 -15.51 7.47 3.23
C SER A 32 -15.24 6.16 3.97
N SER A 33 -15.75 6.04 5.19
CA SER A 33 -15.64 4.79 5.95
C SER A 33 -16.25 3.61 5.17
N TYR A 34 -17.28 3.87 4.38
CA TYR A 34 -17.90 2.86 3.51
C TYR A 34 -16.91 2.27 2.51
N SER A 35 -16.04 3.10 1.92
CA SER A 35 -15.08 2.61 0.93
C SER A 35 -14.10 1.61 1.55
N TYR A 36 -13.69 1.81 2.80
CA TYR A 36 -12.80 0.86 3.47
C TYR A 36 -13.48 -0.48 3.76
N LEU A 37 -14.79 -0.48 4.00
CA LEU A 37 -15.55 -1.74 4.10
C LEU A 37 -15.56 -2.49 2.76
N LEU A 38 -15.76 -1.76 1.65
CA LEU A 38 -15.71 -2.35 0.31
C LEU A 38 -14.32 -2.93 0.01
N TRP A 39 -13.26 -2.22 0.37
CA TRP A 39 -11.89 -2.73 0.18
C TRP A 39 -11.67 -4.03 0.94
N CYS A 40 -12.10 -4.10 2.19
CA CYS A 40 -11.96 -5.31 2.99
C CYS A 40 -12.78 -6.47 2.45
N ARG A 41 -13.94 -6.20 1.83
CA ARG A 41 -14.76 -7.25 1.23
C ARG A 41 -14.22 -7.70 -0.12
N ASP A 42 -13.94 -6.75 -1.03
CA ASP A 42 -13.71 -7.07 -2.44
C ASP A 42 -12.23 -7.22 -2.79
N PHE A 43 -11.34 -6.60 -2.03
CA PHE A 43 -9.90 -6.58 -2.31
C PHE A 43 -9.05 -7.14 -1.18
N ALA A 44 -9.64 -7.99 -0.34
CA ALA A 44 -8.89 -8.65 0.74
C ALA A 44 -7.74 -9.51 0.21
N ALA A 45 -7.94 -10.15 -0.95
CA ALA A 45 -6.91 -11.03 -1.53
C ALA A 45 -5.66 -10.26 -1.99
N THR A 46 -5.79 -8.97 -2.24
CA THR A 46 -4.71 -8.10 -2.75
C THR A 46 -4.35 -6.99 -1.78
N SER A 47 -4.75 -7.13 -0.53
CA SER A 47 -4.49 -6.17 0.55
C SER A 47 -3.96 -6.92 1.78
N VAL A 48 -3.37 -6.20 2.72
CA VAL A 48 -2.88 -6.78 3.98
C VAL A 48 -3.11 -5.83 5.13
N VAL A 49 -3.21 -6.40 6.32
CA VAL A 49 -3.17 -5.66 7.59
C VAL A 49 -2.05 -6.22 8.45
N ALA A 50 -1.47 -5.36 9.28
CA ALA A 50 -0.64 -5.80 10.38
C ALA A 50 -1.49 -5.74 11.65
N ARG A 51 -1.53 -6.84 12.41
CA ARG A 51 -2.29 -6.94 13.66
C ARG A 51 -1.36 -6.91 14.84
N GLY A 52 -1.75 -6.16 15.86
CA GLY A 52 -1.09 -6.20 17.15
C GLY A 52 -1.44 -7.47 17.93
N ALA A 53 -0.92 -7.57 19.15
CA ALA A 53 -1.15 -8.72 20.02
C ALA A 53 -2.62 -8.91 20.36
N ASP A 54 -3.40 -7.82 20.40
CA ASP A 54 -4.84 -7.83 20.65
C ASP A 54 -5.67 -8.22 19.41
N GLY A 55 -5.03 -8.42 18.28
CA GLY A 55 -5.69 -8.74 17.01
C GLY A 55 -6.16 -7.53 16.20
N GLU A 56 -6.03 -6.32 16.74
CA GLU A 56 -6.48 -5.11 16.05
C GLU A 56 -5.46 -4.66 15.00
N PRO A 57 -5.93 -4.11 13.86
CA PRO A 57 -5.02 -3.55 12.85
C PRO A 57 -4.21 -2.38 13.39
N VAL A 58 -2.92 -2.39 13.10
CA VAL A 58 -1.99 -1.29 13.42
C VAL A 58 -1.30 -0.76 12.15
N GLY A 59 -1.60 -1.31 11.02
CA GLY A 59 -1.12 -0.87 9.72
C GLY A 59 -1.82 -1.61 8.60
N PHE A 60 -1.80 -1.06 7.39
CA PHE A 60 -2.46 -1.72 6.26
C PHE A 60 -1.85 -1.28 4.93
N ILE A 61 -2.08 -2.12 3.93
CA ILE A 61 -1.91 -1.77 2.51
C ILE A 61 -3.17 -2.21 1.78
N THR A 62 -3.72 -1.31 0.97
CA THR A 62 -4.78 -1.64 0.03
C THR A 62 -4.21 -1.65 -1.38
N GLY A 63 -4.59 -2.64 -2.16
CA GLY A 63 -4.12 -2.77 -3.53
C GLY A 63 -5.04 -3.64 -4.37
N TYR A 64 -4.85 -3.60 -5.68
CA TYR A 64 -5.61 -4.44 -6.60
C TYR A 64 -4.78 -4.73 -7.84
N PHE A 65 -5.03 -5.88 -8.47
CA PHE A 65 -4.48 -6.14 -9.79
C PHE A 65 -5.25 -5.33 -10.82
N ARG A 66 -4.51 -4.66 -11.70
CA ARG A 66 -5.14 -3.82 -12.72
C ARG A 66 -5.96 -4.69 -13.68
N PRO A 67 -7.23 -4.33 -13.97
CA PRO A 67 -8.06 -5.14 -14.88
C PRO A 67 -7.45 -5.35 -16.26
N GLU A 68 -6.79 -4.32 -16.80
CA GLU A 68 -6.18 -4.39 -18.14
C GLU A 68 -4.76 -4.98 -18.13
N ARG A 69 -4.15 -5.12 -16.95
CA ARG A 69 -2.80 -5.67 -16.77
C ARG A 69 -2.77 -6.56 -15.54
N PRO A 70 -3.25 -7.82 -15.67
CA PRO A 70 -3.40 -8.71 -14.51
C PRO A 70 -2.09 -9.12 -13.83
N ASP A 71 -0.94 -8.82 -14.45
CA ASP A 71 0.38 -9.01 -13.86
C ASP A 71 0.86 -7.79 -13.06
N THR A 72 0.07 -6.75 -12.97
CA THR A 72 0.44 -5.49 -12.33
C THR A 72 -0.46 -5.23 -11.13
N LEU A 73 0.16 -5.18 -9.96
CA LEU A 73 -0.51 -4.83 -8.71
C LEU A 73 -0.35 -3.33 -8.46
N LEU A 74 -1.46 -2.61 -8.38
CA LEU A 74 -1.43 -1.23 -7.93
C LEU A 74 -1.56 -1.21 -6.41
N VAL A 75 -0.57 -0.65 -5.73
CA VAL A 75 -0.63 -0.36 -4.30
C VAL A 75 -1.20 1.04 -4.15
N TRP A 76 -2.37 1.14 -3.53
CA TRP A 76 -3.07 2.42 -3.42
C TRP A 76 -2.72 3.18 -2.14
N GLN A 77 -3.02 2.62 -0.99
CA GLN A 77 -2.73 3.26 0.28
C GLN A 77 -1.88 2.38 1.17
N VAL A 78 -0.92 3.00 1.83
CA VAL A 78 -0.08 2.39 2.86
C VAL A 78 -0.09 3.31 4.07
N ALA A 79 -0.46 2.81 5.21
CA ALA A 79 -0.38 3.59 6.45
C ALA A 79 -0.12 2.68 7.63
N VAL A 80 0.56 3.25 8.61
CA VAL A 80 0.92 2.57 9.86
C VAL A 80 0.50 3.47 11.00
N ASP A 81 -0.08 2.87 12.04
CA ASP A 81 -0.43 3.57 13.27
C ASP A 81 0.79 4.31 13.80
N HIS A 82 0.59 5.54 14.26
CA HIS A 82 1.65 6.39 14.76
C HIS A 82 2.52 5.69 15.81
N ALA A 83 1.91 4.93 16.69
CA ALA A 83 2.62 4.20 17.75
C ALA A 83 3.59 3.13 17.22
N GLN A 84 3.41 2.70 15.96
CA GLN A 84 4.24 1.65 15.34
C GLN A 84 5.28 2.21 14.36
N ARG A 85 5.33 3.52 14.19
CA ARG A 85 6.29 4.14 13.25
C ARG A 85 7.73 3.95 13.70
N GLY A 86 8.65 3.95 12.73
CA GLY A 86 10.07 3.78 13.01
C GLY A 86 10.50 2.35 13.25
N ARG A 87 9.61 1.36 13.08
CA ARG A 87 9.89 -0.05 13.30
C ARG A 87 9.99 -0.88 12.02
N GLY A 88 9.96 -0.23 10.85
CA GLY A 88 10.04 -0.91 9.56
C GLY A 88 8.76 -1.65 9.17
N LEU A 89 7.64 -1.34 9.80
CA LEU A 89 6.39 -2.07 9.58
C LEU A 89 5.84 -1.89 8.18
N ALA A 90 5.92 -0.69 7.59
CA ALA A 90 5.45 -0.45 6.23
C ALA A 90 6.20 -1.31 5.22
N GLY A 91 7.52 -1.43 5.36
CA GLY A 91 8.34 -2.32 4.52
C GLY A 91 7.95 -3.78 4.70
N ALA A 92 7.72 -4.21 5.95
CA ALA A 92 7.27 -5.58 6.23
C ALA A 92 5.90 -5.87 5.63
N LEU A 93 4.98 -4.89 5.65
CA LEU A 93 3.68 -5.02 4.99
C LEU A 93 3.83 -5.19 3.48
N LEU A 94 4.69 -4.40 2.83
CA LEU A 94 4.96 -4.53 1.40
C LEU A 94 5.53 -5.91 1.05
N ASP A 95 6.51 -6.37 1.81
CA ASP A 95 7.11 -7.69 1.59
C ASP A 95 6.07 -8.80 1.81
N GLY A 96 5.24 -8.67 2.84
CA GLY A 96 4.18 -9.63 3.13
C GLY A 96 3.10 -9.66 2.04
N LEU A 97 2.71 -8.50 1.53
CA LEU A 97 1.77 -8.42 0.41
C LEU A 97 2.34 -9.08 -0.83
N THR A 98 3.60 -8.79 -1.16
CA THR A 98 4.27 -9.40 -2.32
C THR A 98 4.29 -10.91 -2.19
N ALA A 99 4.69 -11.44 -1.05
CA ALA A 99 4.71 -12.89 -0.81
C ALA A 99 3.31 -13.49 -0.98
N LYS A 100 2.28 -12.83 -0.45
CA LYS A 100 0.90 -13.28 -0.54
C LYS A 100 0.41 -13.37 -1.98
N VAL A 101 0.60 -12.29 -2.76
CA VAL A 101 0.02 -12.19 -4.10
C VAL A 101 0.84 -12.93 -5.17
N THR A 102 2.09 -13.25 -4.88
CA THR A 102 2.95 -14.00 -5.82
C THR A 102 3.05 -15.48 -5.50
N ALA A 103 2.40 -15.95 -4.45
CA ALA A 103 2.41 -17.36 -4.08
C ALA A 103 1.81 -18.21 -5.23
N GLY A 104 2.62 -19.13 -5.76
CA GLY A 104 2.20 -20.02 -6.83
C GLY A 104 1.98 -19.36 -8.19
N ARG A 105 2.53 -18.16 -8.40
CA ARG A 105 2.41 -17.49 -9.71
C ARG A 105 3.74 -16.87 -10.14
N ALA A 106 3.79 -16.48 -11.41
CA ALA A 106 4.94 -15.78 -11.98
C ALA A 106 5.17 -14.44 -11.29
N PRO A 107 6.40 -13.88 -11.38
CA PRO A 107 6.69 -12.56 -10.87
C PRO A 107 5.75 -11.50 -11.45
N ILE A 108 5.54 -10.44 -10.69
CA ILE A 108 4.63 -9.35 -11.04
C ILE A 108 5.36 -8.01 -11.09
N THR A 109 4.69 -7.00 -11.60
CA THR A 109 5.09 -5.60 -11.46
C THR A 109 4.23 -4.95 -10.38
N VAL A 110 4.85 -4.17 -9.51
CA VAL A 110 4.14 -3.35 -8.52
C VAL A 110 4.14 -1.91 -9.03
N GLU A 111 2.97 -1.29 -9.00
CA GLU A 111 2.81 0.13 -9.30
C GLU A 111 2.31 0.86 -8.07
N THR A 112 2.76 2.10 -7.93
CA THR A 112 2.22 3.04 -6.94
C THR A 112 2.40 4.44 -7.49
N THR A 113 1.60 5.39 -7.01
CA THR A 113 1.80 6.80 -7.32
C THR A 113 2.23 7.54 -6.07
N ILE A 114 3.16 8.45 -6.24
CA ILE A 114 3.73 9.24 -5.15
C ILE A 114 3.75 10.70 -5.60
N THR A 115 3.25 11.60 -4.77
CA THR A 115 3.35 13.04 -5.04
C THR A 115 4.78 13.52 -4.78
N PRO A 116 5.26 14.53 -5.54
CA PRO A 116 6.57 15.11 -5.28
C PRO A 116 6.65 15.62 -3.83
N GLY A 117 7.76 15.37 -3.17
CA GLY A 117 7.95 15.79 -1.80
C GLY A 117 7.47 14.80 -0.75
N ASN A 118 6.75 13.76 -1.13
CA ASN A 118 6.39 12.67 -0.19
C ASN A 118 7.59 11.75 -0.01
N THR A 119 8.56 12.23 0.77
CA THR A 119 9.85 11.55 0.95
C THR A 119 9.70 10.20 1.63
N ALA A 120 8.77 10.07 2.56
CA ALA A 120 8.56 8.83 3.29
C ALA A 120 8.11 7.70 2.36
N SER A 121 7.15 7.97 1.48
CA SER A 121 6.70 6.98 0.49
C SER A 121 7.79 6.66 -0.52
N GLU A 122 8.51 7.67 -0.99
CA GLU A 122 9.62 7.44 -1.92
C GLU A 122 10.67 6.52 -1.32
N ARG A 123 11.09 6.77 -0.09
CA ARG A 123 12.06 5.92 0.62
C ARG A 123 11.54 4.50 0.78
N LEU A 124 10.27 4.36 1.14
CA LEU A 124 9.64 3.05 1.33
C LEU A 124 9.73 2.21 0.05
N PHE A 125 9.29 2.77 -1.07
CA PHE A 125 9.21 2.02 -2.32
C PHE A 125 10.59 1.83 -2.97
N LEU A 126 11.49 2.78 -2.87
CA LEU A 126 12.85 2.59 -3.39
C LEU A 126 13.63 1.56 -2.57
N SER A 127 13.46 1.54 -1.25
CA SER A 127 14.03 0.49 -0.40
C SER A 127 13.46 -0.88 -0.74
N TYR A 128 12.15 -0.95 -0.96
CA TYR A 128 11.47 -2.16 -1.41
C TYR A 128 12.07 -2.67 -2.72
N ALA A 129 12.23 -1.80 -3.70
CA ALA A 129 12.82 -2.18 -4.99
C ALA A 129 14.23 -2.76 -4.81
N ARG A 130 15.06 -2.14 -3.98
CA ARG A 130 16.41 -2.64 -3.71
C ARG A 130 16.39 -4.01 -3.05
N ARG A 131 15.52 -4.22 -2.06
CA ARG A 131 15.43 -5.53 -1.38
C ARG A 131 15.00 -6.64 -2.33
N HIS A 132 14.19 -6.33 -3.31
CA HIS A 132 13.70 -7.32 -4.28
C HIS A 132 14.53 -7.39 -5.56
N GLY A 133 15.60 -6.61 -5.66
CA GLY A 133 16.43 -6.58 -6.87
C GLY A 133 15.68 -6.13 -8.10
N ALA A 134 14.69 -5.26 -7.94
CA ALA A 134 13.79 -4.85 -9.00
C ALA A 134 14.20 -3.51 -9.60
N ALA A 135 13.92 -3.34 -10.90
CA ALA A 135 14.09 -2.07 -11.59
C ALA A 135 12.95 -1.11 -11.25
N VAL A 136 13.21 0.18 -11.30
CA VAL A 136 12.24 1.23 -11.03
C VAL A 136 12.16 2.14 -12.25
N GLU A 137 10.94 2.34 -12.75
CA GLU A 137 10.64 3.34 -13.79
C GLU A 137 9.70 4.37 -13.20
N GLN A 138 9.89 5.63 -13.55
CA GLN A 138 9.07 6.74 -13.04
C GLN A 138 8.55 7.57 -14.22
N LYS A 139 7.28 8.00 -14.11
CA LYS A 139 6.71 8.98 -15.04
C LYS A 139 5.50 9.65 -14.36
N ILE A 140 5.18 10.88 -14.79
CA ILE A 140 3.94 11.51 -14.34
C ILE A 140 2.76 10.72 -14.93
N LEU A 141 1.91 10.19 -14.07
CA LEU A 141 0.71 9.48 -14.49
C LEU A 141 -0.48 10.43 -14.59
N PHE A 142 -0.70 11.21 -13.54
CA PHE A 142 -1.80 12.16 -13.47
C PHE A 142 -1.25 13.54 -13.21
N ASP A 143 -1.33 14.39 -14.21
CA ASP A 143 -0.93 15.79 -14.13
C ASP A 143 -1.81 16.51 -13.09
N ALA A 144 -1.25 17.55 -12.45
CA ALA A 144 -1.99 18.36 -11.51
C ALA A 144 -3.29 18.91 -12.11
N GLY A 145 -3.29 19.25 -13.41
CA GLY A 145 -4.46 19.77 -14.11
C GLY A 145 -5.62 18.80 -14.24
N LEU A 146 -5.41 17.50 -13.98
CA LEU A 146 -6.50 16.52 -14.01
C LEU A 146 -7.36 16.53 -12.76
N PHE A 147 -6.88 17.16 -11.68
CA PHE A 147 -7.60 17.20 -10.41
C PHE A 147 -8.45 18.46 -10.32
N PRO A 148 -9.66 18.37 -9.76
CA PRO A 148 -10.52 19.54 -9.61
C PRO A 148 -10.07 20.49 -8.51
N ASP A 149 -9.24 19.98 -7.58
CA ASP A 149 -8.81 20.74 -6.41
C ASP A 149 -7.65 21.66 -6.76
N ASP A 150 -7.71 22.93 -6.34
CA ASP A 150 -6.60 23.82 -6.46
C ASP A 150 -5.41 23.35 -5.61
N GLY A 151 -4.22 23.38 -6.20
CA GLY A 151 -3.00 23.03 -5.47
C GLY A 151 -2.75 21.53 -5.30
N HIS A 152 -3.54 20.67 -5.95
CA HIS A 152 -3.23 19.24 -5.97
C HIS A 152 -1.95 19.01 -6.78
N GLU A 153 -1.01 18.26 -6.19
CA GLU A 153 0.22 17.89 -6.88
C GLU A 153 -0.03 16.80 -7.91
N PRO A 154 0.86 16.68 -8.92
CA PRO A 154 0.77 15.55 -9.85
C PRO A 154 1.03 14.23 -9.11
N GLU A 155 0.48 13.14 -9.65
CA GLU A 155 0.77 11.80 -9.18
C GLU A 155 1.83 11.18 -10.08
N VAL A 156 3.01 10.89 -9.52
CA VAL A 156 4.12 10.27 -10.24
C VAL A 156 4.02 8.77 -10.10
N LEU A 157 3.93 8.06 -11.20
CA LEU A 157 3.88 6.60 -11.23
C LEU A 157 5.27 6.03 -11.02
N TYR A 158 5.38 5.09 -10.09
CA TYR A 158 6.55 4.24 -9.90
C TYR A 158 6.18 2.84 -10.31
N ARG A 159 6.87 2.29 -11.31
CA ARG A 159 6.71 0.90 -11.72
C ARG A 159 7.93 0.12 -11.26
N ILE A 160 7.70 -0.89 -10.43
CA ILE A 160 8.75 -1.66 -9.76
C ILE A 160 8.58 -3.13 -10.13
N GLY A 161 9.59 -3.69 -10.79
CA GLY A 161 9.49 -5.09 -11.19
C GLY A 161 10.68 -5.60 -11.99
N PRO A 162 10.73 -6.93 -12.19
CA PRO A 162 9.80 -7.92 -11.61
C PRO A 162 10.05 -8.14 -10.12
N VAL A 163 8.99 -8.49 -9.37
CA VAL A 163 9.08 -8.88 -7.97
C VAL A 163 8.35 -10.20 -7.73
N GLY A 164 8.80 -10.92 -6.72
CA GLY A 164 8.29 -12.26 -6.41
C GLY A 164 8.99 -13.34 -7.21
N ARG A 165 8.56 -14.61 -6.99
CA ARG A 165 9.17 -15.75 -7.66
C ARG A 165 8.12 -16.81 -7.93
#